data_db1fa37dc3d30e59b6d1b362d1885234
#
_entry.id   db1fa37dc3d30e59b6d1b362d1885234
#
_cell.length_a   1.000
_cell.length_b   1.000
_cell.length_c   1.000
_cell.angle_alpha   90.00
_cell.angle_beta   90.00
_cell.angle_gamma   90.00
#
_symmetry.space_group_name_H-M   'P 1'
#
loop_
_entity.id
_entity.type
_entity.pdbx_description
1 polymer ?
#
loop_
_entity_poly.entity_id
_entity_poly.type
_entity_poly.pdbx_seq_one_letter_code
_entity_poly.pdbx_strand_id
1 'polypeptide(L)'
;MTTTLFTSESVSEGHPDKVADQISDAVLDAILAQDRRARVACETMVKTGVAIVAGEITTSAWIDLEALTRKVILDIGYDSSDVGFDGATCGVLNLIGKQSPDINQGVDRKKPELQGAGDQGLMFGYATNETDSFMPAAIHLSHRLVEQQAKVRKKKNSALPWLRPDAKSQVTLRYVDGKASAIDAVVLSTQHDPGVKQKDLVEAVREEIIKPVLPAKWLHKGTKFHINPTGKFVIGGPVGDCGLTGRKIIVDTYGGWARHGGGAFSGKDPSKVDRSAAYAARYVAKNVVAAGLADRCEVQVSYAIGVAEPTSISVTTFGTGKVDDATIEKLIRRHFDLRPYGILQMLDLVHPMYQRTAAYGHFGRKPVDISYTDGAGKQQTATAFSWEKTDKAEELRKAAKLK
;
A
#
# COMPACT_ATOMS: atom_id res chain seq x y z
N MET A 1 -24.62 1.84 25.59
CA MET A 1 -23.59 1.14 24.78
C MET A 1 -23.99 1.17 23.32
N THR A 2 -23.23 1.85 22.49
CA THR A 2 -23.45 1.87 21.05
C THR A 2 -22.62 0.73 20.42
N THR A 3 -23.31 -0.15 19.67
CA THR A 3 -22.63 -1.24 18.96
C THR A 3 -22.72 -0.99 17.47
N THR A 4 -21.56 -1.02 16.78
CA THR A 4 -21.48 -0.88 15.32
C THR A 4 -20.61 -1.98 14.73
N LEU A 5 -20.84 -2.33 13.47
CA LEU A 5 -20.01 -3.24 12.71
C LEU A 5 -19.25 -2.45 11.64
N PHE A 6 -17.99 -2.82 11.43
CA PHE A 6 -17.20 -2.27 10.34
C PHE A 6 -16.40 -3.38 9.65
N THR A 7 -16.33 -3.30 8.34
CA THR A 7 -15.70 -4.32 7.51
C THR A 7 -14.64 -3.70 6.61
N SER A 8 -13.47 -4.32 6.56
CA SER A 8 -12.45 -4.04 5.55
C SER A 8 -12.07 -5.31 4.81
N GLU A 9 -11.58 -5.14 3.60
CA GLU A 9 -11.09 -6.23 2.77
C GLU A 9 -9.66 -5.99 2.31
N SER A 10 -8.98 -7.07 1.93
CA SER A 10 -7.68 -7.05 1.31
C SER A 10 -7.56 -8.13 0.25
N VAL A 11 -6.55 -8.01 -0.61
CA VAL A 11 -6.24 -8.98 -1.65
C VAL A 11 -4.76 -9.36 -1.62
N SER A 12 -4.44 -10.57 -2.09
CA SER A 12 -3.07 -11.08 -2.12
C SER A 12 -2.22 -10.42 -3.21
N GLU A 13 -0.91 -10.68 -3.16
CA GLU A 13 0.03 -10.29 -4.23
C GLU A 13 -0.33 -10.88 -5.60
N GLY A 14 -1.06 -12.01 -5.64
CA GLY A 14 -1.50 -12.66 -6.88
C GLY A 14 -2.84 -12.17 -7.42
N HIS A 15 -3.53 -11.27 -6.73
CA HIS A 15 -4.73 -10.63 -7.29
C HIS A 15 -4.35 -9.83 -8.56
N PRO A 16 -5.13 -9.90 -9.66
CA PRO A 16 -4.76 -9.25 -10.92
C PRO A 16 -4.34 -7.78 -10.80
N ASP A 17 -5.09 -6.98 -10.07
CA ASP A 17 -4.75 -5.57 -9.85
C ASP A 17 -3.43 -5.40 -9.08
N LYS A 18 -3.13 -6.31 -8.13
CA LYS A 18 -1.86 -6.25 -7.38
C LYS A 18 -0.68 -6.81 -8.20
N VAL A 19 -0.91 -7.70 -9.14
CA VAL A 19 0.10 -8.08 -10.14
C VAL A 19 0.48 -6.85 -10.97
N ALA A 20 -0.50 -6.09 -11.46
CA ALA A 20 -0.30 -4.86 -12.21
C ALA A 20 0.46 -3.81 -11.38
N ASP A 21 0.06 -3.57 -10.13
CA ASP A 21 0.74 -2.65 -9.21
C ASP A 21 2.21 -3.04 -8.98
N GLN A 22 2.50 -4.32 -8.77
CA GLN A 22 3.85 -4.82 -8.55
C GLN A 22 4.75 -4.65 -9.79
N ILE A 23 4.22 -4.86 -10.99
CA ILE A 23 4.95 -4.62 -12.24
C ILE A 23 5.27 -3.13 -12.38
N SER A 24 4.29 -2.26 -12.18
CA SER A 24 4.46 -0.80 -12.31
C SER A 24 5.47 -0.25 -11.30
N ASP A 25 5.44 -0.72 -10.05
CA ASP A 25 6.41 -0.30 -9.03
C ASP A 25 7.79 -0.96 -9.22
N ALA A 26 7.88 -2.14 -9.81
CA ALA A 26 9.17 -2.72 -10.19
C ALA A 26 9.86 -1.91 -11.29
N VAL A 27 9.09 -1.42 -12.27
CA VAL A 27 9.60 -0.50 -13.31
C VAL A 27 10.13 0.79 -12.68
N LEU A 28 9.36 1.38 -11.76
CA LEU A 28 9.77 2.56 -11.02
C LEU A 28 11.08 2.33 -10.26
N ASP A 29 11.17 1.23 -9.51
CA ASP A 29 12.36 0.90 -8.70
C ASP A 29 13.61 0.67 -9.56
N ALA A 30 13.46 -0.04 -10.70
CA ALA A 30 14.56 -0.31 -11.62
C ALA A 30 15.12 1.00 -12.25
N ILE A 31 14.24 1.97 -12.47
CA ILE A 31 14.61 3.30 -12.98
C ILE A 31 15.26 4.14 -11.89
N LEU A 32 14.66 4.24 -10.70
CA LEU A 32 15.19 5.05 -9.60
C LEU A 32 16.55 4.56 -9.09
N ALA A 33 16.83 3.28 -9.22
CA ALA A 33 18.15 2.74 -8.91
C ALA A 33 19.24 3.35 -9.78
N GLN A 34 18.95 3.74 -11.02
CA GLN A 34 19.89 4.30 -11.98
C GLN A 34 19.79 5.83 -12.12
N ASP A 35 18.56 6.36 -12.03
CA ASP A 35 18.25 7.78 -12.22
C ASP A 35 17.24 8.28 -11.18
N ARG A 36 17.75 8.87 -10.11
CA ARG A 36 16.96 9.42 -9.00
C ARG A 36 16.11 10.65 -9.41
N ARG A 37 16.37 11.24 -10.58
CA ARG A 37 15.64 12.40 -11.09
C ARG A 37 14.59 12.02 -12.11
N ALA A 38 14.45 10.74 -12.42
CA ALA A 38 13.48 10.24 -13.37
C ALA A 38 12.05 10.72 -13.04
N ARG A 39 11.26 10.91 -14.07
CA ARG A 39 9.83 11.13 -14.00
C ARG A 39 9.14 9.89 -14.55
N VAL A 40 8.37 9.23 -13.71
CA VAL A 40 7.74 7.95 -14.01
C VAL A 40 6.25 8.01 -13.69
N ALA A 41 5.47 7.73 -14.71
CA ALA A 41 4.05 7.41 -14.62
C ALA A 41 3.87 6.11 -15.40
N CYS A 42 3.92 4.98 -14.72
CA CYS A 42 3.89 3.65 -15.31
C CYS A 42 2.62 2.92 -14.88
N GLU A 43 1.81 2.54 -15.84
CA GLU A 43 0.58 1.80 -15.65
C GLU A 43 0.68 0.44 -16.34
N THR A 44 0.08 -0.57 -15.73
CA THR A 44 0.11 -1.94 -16.24
C THR A 44 -1.30 -2.49 -16.31
N MET A 45 -1.60 -3.20 -17.38
CA MET A 45 -2.76 -4.07 -17.50
C MET A 45 -2.29 -5.52 -17.63
N VAL A 46 -2.92 -6.44 -16.89
CA VAL A 46 -2.70 -7.87 -17.04
C VAL A 46 -4.01 -8.59 -17.33
N LYS A 47 -3.97 -9.49 -18.29
CA LYS A 47 -5.09 -10.35 -18.68
C LYS A 47 -4.53 -11.67 -19.22
N THR A 48 -5.38 -12.66 -19.44
CA THR A 48 -5.01 -13.99 -19.93
C THR A 48 -3.88 -13.95 -20.96
N GLY A 49 -2.70 -14.46 -20.58
CA GLY A 49 -1.55 -14.59 -21.46
C GLY A 49 -0.84 -13.29 -21.87
N VAL A 50 -1.18 -12.12 -21.28
CA VAL A 50 -0.56 -10.85 -21.67
C VAL A 50 -0.40 -9.88 -20.49
N ALA A 51 0.73 -9.16 -20.48
CA ALA A 51 0.97 -7.97 -19.68
C ALA A 51 1.25 -6.79 -20.63
N ILE A 52 0.53 -5.68 -20.45
CA ILE A 52 0.71 -4.44 -21.22
C ILE A 52 1.21 -3.39 -20.23
N VAL A 53 2.38 -2.84 -20.49
CA VAL A 53 3.00 -1.76 -19.69
C VAL A 53 2.97 -0.48 -20.51
N ALA A 54 2.29 0.54 -20.01
CA ALA A 54 2.04 1.78 -20.70
C ALA A 54 2.34 2.97 -19.78
N GLY A 55 2.40 4.17 -20.35
CA GLY A 55 2.57 5.40 -19.58
C GLY A 55 3.68 6.30 -20.14
N GLU A 56 4.07 7.28 -19.36
CA GLU A 56 5.08 8.28 -19.74
C GLU A 56 6.27 8.25 -18.78
N ILE A 57 7.45 8.07 -19.35
CA ILE A 57 8.70 8.01 -18.59
C ILE A 57 9.74 8.95 -19.22
N THR A 58 10.33 9.82 -18.40
CA THR A 58 11.50 10.61 -18.73
C THR A 58 12.64 10.21 -17.84
N THR A 59 13.66 9.56 -18.40
CA THR A 59 14.81 9.05 -17.67
C THR A 59 16.03 8.87 -18.58
N SER A 60 17.21 8.86 -17.96
CA SER A 60 18.47 8.41 -18.58
C SER A 60 18.75 6.91 -18.34
N ALA A 61 17.96 6.24 -17.49
CA ALA A 61 18.13 4.84 -17.19
C ALA A 61 17.71 3.94 -18.37
N TRP A 62 18.35 2.79 -18.48
CA TRP A 62 17.92 1.71 -19.36
C TRP A 62 17.50 0.50 -18.53
N ILE A 63 16.36 -0.08 -18.87
CA ILE A 63 15.85 -1.30 -18.25
C ILE A 63 15.39 -2.29 -19.29
N ASP A 64 15.61 -3.57 -19.04
CA ASP A 64 14.95 -4.65 -19.78
C ASP A 64 13.55 -4.83 -19.21
N LEU A 65 12.59 -4.13 -19.81
CA LEU A 65 11.19 -4.11 -19.35
C LEU A 65 10.55 -5.49 -19.44
N GLU A 66 10.89 -6.27 -20.50
CA GLU A 66 10.33 -7.61 -20.69
C GLU A 66 10.83 -8.56 -19.61
N ALA A 67 12.14 -8.66 -19.42
CA ALA A 67 12.73 -9.50 -18.40
C ALA A 67 12.26 -9.14 -16.99
N LEU A 68 12.16 -7.84 -16.69
CA LEU A 68 11.65 -7.34 -15.41
C LEU A 68 10.19 -7.74 -15.17
N THR A 69 9.32 -7.54 -16.15
CA THR A 69 7.90 -7.90 -16.09
C THR A 69 7.72 -9.39 -15.83
N ARG A 70 8.44 -10.23 -16.60
CA ARG A 70 8.42 -11.69 -16.44
C ARG A 70 8.87 -12.11 -15.05
N LYS A 71 9.96 -11.51 -14.57
CA LYS A 71 10.49 -11.79 -13.24
C LYS A 71 9.46 -11.51 -12.14
N VAL A 72 8.76 -10.37 -12.19
CA VAL A 72 7.72 -10.03 -11.20
C VAL A 72 6.60 -11.06 -11.21
N ILE A 73 6.11 -11.45 -12.39
CA ILE A 73 5.03 -12.42 -12.54
C ILE A 73 5.45 -13.79 -11.97
N LEU A 74 6.68 -14.24 -12.28
CA LEU A 74 7.24 -15.50 -11.76
C LEU A 74 7.47 -15.45 -10.24
N ASP A 75 7.99 -14.34 -9.70
CA ASP A 75 8.21 -14.16 -8.26
C ASP A 75 6.89 -14.20 -7.46
N ILE A 76 5.78 -13.77 -8.06
CA ILE A 76 4.44 -13.90 -7.48
C ILE A 76 4.01 -15.37 -7.42
N GLY A 77 4.45 -16.21 -8.36
CA GLY A 77 4.14 -17.64 -8.46
C GLY A 77 3.19 -17.97 -9.61
N TYR A 78 3.14 -17.14 -10.62
CA TYR A 78 2.50 -17.43 -11.90
C TYR A 78 3.56 -17.99 -12.87
N ASP A 79 3.86 -19.25 -12.73
CA ASP A 79 5.00 -19.95 -13.35
C ASP A 79 4.60 -21.06 -14.31
N SER A 80 3.30 -21.23 -14.58
CA SER A 80 2.80 -22.27 -15.46
C SER A 80 1.39 -21.95 -15.96
N SER A 81 1.07 -22.47 -17.16
CA SER A 81 -0.29 -22.40 -17.72
C SER A 81 -1.35 -23.10 -16.85
N ASP A 82 -0.94 -24.07 -16.01
CA ASP A 82 -1.84 -24.77 -15.08
C ASP A 82 -2.34 -23.87 -13.97
N VAL A 83 -1.57 -22.84 -13.61
CA VAL A 83 -1.99 -21.78 -12.67
C VAL A 83 -2.88 -20.74 -13.35
N GLY A 84 -2.93 -20.78 -14.69
CA GLY A 84 -3.73 -19.89 -15.53
C GLY A 84 -2.99 -18.66 -16.06
N PHE A 85 -1.78 -18.37 -15.59
CA PHE A 85 -0.92 -17.30 -16.08
C PHE A 85 0.55 -17.72 -15.94
N ASP A 86 1.33 -17.53 -16.98
CA ASP A 86 2.73 -17.96 -17.02
C ASP A 86 3.65 -16.81 -17.39
N GLY A 87 4.45 -16.36 -16.43
CA GLY A 87 5.40 -15.28 -16.63
C GLY A 87 6.51 -15.59 -17.64
N ALA A 88 6.83 -16.87 -17.85
CA ALA A 88 7.85 -17.27 -18.81
C ALA A 88 7.39 -17.12 -20.27
N THR A 89 6.10 -17.32 -20.54
CA THR A 89 5.55 -17.43 -21.90
C THR A 89 4.51 -16.37 -22.28
N CYS A 90 4.00 -15.56 -21.31
CA CYS A 90 3.03 -14.52 -21.60
C CYS A 90 3.58 -13.45 -22.58
N GLY A 91 2.71 -12.85 -23.38
CA GLY A 91 3.07 -11.67 -24.16
C GLY A 91 3.37 -10.48 -23.26
N VAL A 92 4.42 -9.72 -23.55
CA VAL A 92 4.73 -8.44 -22.88
C VAL A 92 4.72 -7.34 -23.93
N LEU A 93 3.79 -6.39 -23.80
CA LEU A 93 3.68 -5.25 -24.71
C LEU A 93 4.19 -4.00 -23.98
N ASN A 94 5.09 -3.29 -24.66
CA ASN A 94 5.65 -2.02 -24.18
C ASN A 94 5.02 -0.86 -24.95
N LEU A 95 4.22 -0.04 -24.26
CA LEU A 95 3.56 1.17 -24.78
C LEU A 95 4.00 2.41 -24.00
N ILE A 96 5.24 2.40 -23.48
CA ILE A 96 5.81 3.55 -22.75
C ILE A 96 6.24 4.62 -23.76
N GLY A 97 5.73 5.83 -23.57
CA GLY A 97 6.11 7.03 -24.27
C GLY A 97 6.94 8.01 -23.45
N LYS A 98 7.28 9.15 -24.05
CA LYS A 98 7.94 10.26 -23.36
C LYS A 98 6.90 11.20 -22.76
N GLN A 99 7.20 11.78 -21.58
CA GLN A 99 6.33 12.77 -20.95
C GLN A 99 6.21 14.04 -21.79
N SER A 100 5.01 14.65 -21.80
CA SER A 100 4.77 15.94 -22.45
C SER A 100 5.65 17.05 -21.86
N PRO A 101 6.32 17.87 -22.71
CA PRO A 101 7.11 19.01 -22.25
C PRO A 101 6.29 20.04 -21.45
N ASP A 102 5.00 20.17 -21.74
CA ASP A 102 4.12 21.17 -21.11
C ASP A 102 3.93 20.93 -19.61
N ILE A 103 3.91 19.67 -19.18
CA ILE A 103 3.79 19.29 -17.76
C ILE A 103 5.05 19.67 -17.00
N ASN A 104 6.24 19.53 -17.60
CA ASN A 104 7.52 19.82 -16.95
C ASN A 104 7.71 21.30 -16.59
N GLN A 105 7.09 22.24 -17.31
CA GLN A 105 7.24 23.68 -17.06
C GLN A 105 6.73 24.10 -15.67
N GLY A 106 5.71 23.42 -15.16
CA GLY A 106 5.11 23.73 -13.85
C GLY A 106 5.87 23.10 -12.67
N VAL A 107 6.61 22.02 -12.89
CA VAL A 107 7.21 21.20 -11.84
C VAL A 107 8.68 21.56 -11.62
N ASP A 108 9.48 21.65 -12.68
CA ASP A 108 10.92 21.90 -12.55
C ASP A 108 11.20 23.39 -12.37
N ARG A 109 11.86 23.73 -11.26
CA ARG A 109 12.29 25.08 -10.91
C ARG A 109 13.79 25.15 -10.78
N LYS A 110 14.40 26.32 -11.05
CA LYS A 110 15.85 26.56 -10.86
C LYS A 110 16.33 26.25 -9.44
N LYS A 111 15.44 26.46 -8.45
CA LYS A 111 15.66 26.13 -7.03
C LYS A 111 14.77 24.96 -6.66
N PRO A 112 15.34 23.78 -6.30
CA PRO A 112 14.57 22.57 -5.97
C PRO A 112 13.50 22.79 -4.89
N GLU A 113 13.79 23.63 -3.88
CA GLU A 113 12.86 23.96 -2.81
C GLU A 113 11.59 24.71 -3.26
N LEU A 114 11.60 25.25 -4.46
CA LEU A 114 10.46 25.91 -5.10
C LEU A 114 9.72 24.99 -6.09
N GLN A 115 10.08 23.71 -6.14
CA GLN A 115 9.38 22.72 -6.94
C GLN A 115 7.88 22.74 -6.60
N GLY A 116 7.04 23.01 -7.59
CA GLY A 116 5.59 22.98 -7.45
C GLY A 116 5.03 21.56 -7.48
N ALA A 117 3.82 21.39 -7.01
CA ALA A 117 3.10 20.15 -7.20
C ALA A 117 2.88 19.85 -8.68
N GLY A 118 3.07 18.59 -9.09
CA GLY A 118 2.91 18.16 -10.49
C GLY A 118 1.46 18.11 -10.96
N ASP A 119 0.52 18.14 -10.01
CA ASP A 119 -0.92 18.16 -10.26
C ASP A 119 -1.64 18.86 -9.11
N GLN A 120 -2.90 19.21 -9.34
CA GLN A 120 -3.84 19.52 -8.27
C GLN A 120 -4.30 18.23 -7.59
N GLY A 121 -4.70 18.29 -6.31
CA GLY A 121 -5.26 17.14 -5.65
C GLY A 121 -5.39 17.35 -4.14
N LEU A 122 -6.05 16.37 -3.52
CA LEU A 122 -6.16 16.30 -2.06
C LEU A 122 -5.81 14.87 -1.60
N MET A 123 -5.09 14.76 -0.51
CA MET A 123 -4.61 13.49 0.04
C MET A 123 -4.96 13.41 1.51
N PHE A 124 -5.16 12.19 2.00
CA PHE A 124 -5.47 11.92 3.40
C PHE A 124 -4.42 11.02 4.02
N GLY A 125 -4.06 11.34 5.25
CA GLY A 125 -3.34 10.45 6.15
C GLY A 125 -4.20 10.14 7.36
N TYR A 126 -4.08 8.93 7.89
CA TYR A 126 -4.83 8.50 9.07
C TYR A 126 -3.96 7.65 10.00
N ALA A 127 -4.23 7.72 11.28
CA ALA A 127 -3.68 6.84 12.30
C ALA A 127 -4.67 6.68 13.45
N THR A 128 -4.60 5.53 14.12
CA THR A 128 -5.39 5.19 15.31
C THR A 128 -4.58 4.29 16.24
N ASN A 129 -4.83 4.35 17.53
CA ASN A 129 -4.17 3.48 18.51
C ASN A 129 -4.80 2.07 18.65
N GLU A 130 -5.64 1.65 17.69
CA GLU A 130 -6.30 0.33 17.69
C GLU A 130 -5.32 -0.84 17.55
N THR A 131 -4.20 -0.62 16.86
CA THR A 131 -3.16 -1.64 16.64
C THR A 131 -1.78 -1.04 16.88
N ASP A 132 -0.78 -1.90 17.13
CA ASP A 132 0.61 -1.48 17.31
C ASP A 132 1.21 -0.79 16.07
N SER A 133 0.63 -1.04 14.88
CA SER A 133 1.01 -0.38 13.64
C SER A 133 0.32 0.97 13.43
N PHE A 134 -0.54 1.39 14.35
CA PHE A 134 -1.38 2.59 14.24
C PHE A 134 -2.33 2.56 13.05
N MET A 135 -2.80 1.37 12.67
CA MET A 135 -3.77 1.15 11.59
C MET A 135 -5.14 0.76 12.16
N PRO A 136 -6.22 1.03 11.43
CA PRO A 136 -7.53 0.46 11.73
C PRO A 136 -7.45 -1.07 11.75
N ALA A 137 -8.01 -1.70 12.77
CA ALA A 137 -7.81 -3.12 13.02
C ALA A 137 -8.40 -4.02 11.91
N ALA A 138 -9.53 -3.63 11.30
CA ALA A 138 -10.17 -4.43 10.25
C ALA A 138 -9.26 -4.60 9.02
N ILE A 139 -8.71 -3.50 8.49
CA ILE A 139 -7.80 -3.58 7.33
C ILE A 139 -6.46 -4.21 7.70
N HIS A 140 -5.95 -3.93 8.90
CA HIS A 140 -4.72 -4.55 9.38
C HIS A 140 -4.83 -6.07 9.37
N LEU A 141 -5.89 -6.63 9.95
CA LEU A 141 -6.11 -8.07 9.98
C LEU A 141 -6.37 -8.66 8.60
N SER A 142 -7.12 -7.94 7.74
CA SER A 142 -7.35 -8.38 6.36
C SER A 142 -6.03 -8.50 5.58
N HIS A 143 -5.11 -7.54 5.70
CA HIS A 143 -3.77 -7.64 5.11
C HIS A 143 -2.99 -8.85 5.64
N ARG A 144 -2.98 -9.05 6.96
CA ARG A 144 -2.22 -10.16 7.56
C ARG A 144 -2.73 -11.53 7.11
N LEU A 145 -4.03 -11.70 6.84
CA LEU A 145 -4.60 -12.95 6.34
C LEU A 145 -4.06 -13.31 4.94
N VAL A 146 -4.09 -12.38 3.99
CA VAL A 146 -3.58 -12.65 2.63
C VAL A 146 -2.05 -12.68 2.57
N GLU A 147 -1.36 -11.96 3.44
CA GLU A 147 0.09 -12.09 3.59
C GLU A 147 0.48 -13.46 4.17
N GLN A 148 -0.28 -13.98 5.15
CA GLN A 148 -0.07 -15.32 5.69
C GLN A 148 -0.33 -16.40 4.64
N GLN A 149 -1.38 -16.22 3.79
CA GLN A 149 -1.64 -17.11 2.67
C GLN A 149 -0.42 -17.21 1.74
N ALA A 150 0.16 -16.09 1.35
CA ALA A 150 1.35 -16.06 0.50
C ALA A 150 2.58 -16.68 1.20
N LYS A 151 2.78 -16.42 2.50
CA LYS A 151 3.85 -17.03 3.29
C LYS A 151 3.75 -18.55 3.33
N VAL A 152 2.55 -19.08 3.59
CA VAL A 152 2.31 -20.53 3.60
C VAL A 152 2.52 -21.12 2.21
N ARG A 153 2.00 -20.47 1.16
CA ARG A 153 2.13 -20.93 -0.22
C ARG A 153 3.59 -20.99 -0.69
N LYS A 154 4.39 -19.96 -0.39
CA LYS A 154 5.80 -19.84 -0.83
C LYS A 154 6.79 -20.60 0.05
N LYS A 155 6.34 -21.18 1.15
CA LYS A 155 7.22 -21.93 2.06
C LYS A 155 7.74 -23.18 1.37
N LYS A 156 9.06 -23.40 1.40
CA LYS A 156 9.65 -24.68 0.97
C LYS A 156 9.04 -25.83 1.78
N ASN A 157 8.52 -26.85 1.12
CA ASN A 157 7.74 -27.93 1.73
C ASN A 157 6.50 -27.40 2.46
N SER A 158 5.72 -26.57 1.77
CA SER A 158 4.46 -26.07 2.33
C SER A 158 3.54 -27.21 2.75
N ALA A 159 2.85 -27.04 3.89
CA ALA A 159 1.75 -27.91 4.30
C ALA A 159 0.54 -27.82 3.33
N LEU A 160 0.45 -26.73 2.55
CA LEU A 160 -0.63 -26.46 1.60
C LEU A 160 -0.08 -26.24 0.18
N PRO A 161 0.54 -27.27 -0.44
CA PRO A 161 1.21 -27.13 -1.75
C PRO A 161 0.24 -26.82 -2.91
N TRP A 162 -1.04 -27.02 -2.68
CA TRP A 162 -2.14 -26.75 -3.62
C TRP A 162 -2.64 -25.30 -3.62
N LEU A 163 -2.09 -24.43 -2.76
CA LEU A 163 -2.44 -22.99 -2.77
C LEU A 163 -1.89 -22.32 -4.04
N ARG A 164 -2.72 -21.48 -4.64
CA ARG A 164 -2.38 -20.65 -5.79
C ARG A 164 -2.29 -19.16 -5.41
N PRO A 165 -1.72 -18.28 -6.28
CA PRO A 165 -1.38 -16.92 -5.89
C PRO A 165 -2.55 -16.01 -5.53
N ASP A 166 -3.72 -16.16 -6.19
CA ASP A 166 -4.86 -15.24 -6.00
C ASP A 166 -5.63 -15.55 -4.73
N ALA A 167 -5.87 -14.53 -3.94
CA ALA A 167 -6.70 -14.64 -2.73
C ALA A 167 -7.30 -13.28 -2.34
N LYS A 168 -8.44 -13.35 -1.64
CA LYS A 168 -9.13 -12.19 -1.04
C LYS A 168 -9.49 -12.50 0.39
N SER A 169 -9.38 -11.50 1.25
CA SER A 169 -9.81 -11.58 2.66
C SER A 169 -10.73 -10.43 3.02
N GLN A 170 -11.59 -10.66 4.01
CA GLN A 170 -12.46 -9.63 4.58
C GLN A 170 -12.63 -9.91 6.06
N VAL A 171 -12.53 -8.88 6.90
CA VAL A 171 -12.73 -8.98 8.35
C VAL A 171 -13.78 -7.98 8.79
N THR A 172 -14.82 -8.46 9.44
CA THR A 172 -15.86 -7.65 10.08
C THR A 172 -15.62 -7.60 11.58
N LEU A 173 -15.36 -6.41 12.09
CA LEU A 173 -15.18 -6.14 13.50
C LEU A 173 -16.43 -5.53 14.13
N ARG A 174 -16.69 -5.91 15.36
CA ARG A 174 -17.66 -5.26 16.23
C ARG A 174 -16.95 -4.21 17.08
N TYR A 175 -17.52 -3.01 17.09
CA TYR A 175 -17.10 -1.89 17.91
C TYR A 175 -18.15 -1.65 19.00
N VAL A 176 -17.70 -1.52 20.23
CA VAL A 176 -18.54 -1.12 21.37
C VAL A 176 -18.00 0.22 21.88
N ASP A 177 -18.85 1.24 21.88
CA ASP A 177 -18.48 2.62 22.25
C ASP A 177 -17.18 3.09 21.55
N GLY A 178 -17.05 2.78 20.25
CA GLY A 178 -15.95 3.18 19.38
C GLY A 178 -14.67 2.34 19.52
N LYS A 179 -14.67 1.28 20.33
CA LYS A 179 -13.50 0.38 20.52
C LYS A 179 -13.75 -0.99 19.92
N ALA A 180 -12.78 -1.50 19.16
CA ALA A 180 -12.81 -2.84 18.61
C ALA A 180 -12.90 -3.88 19.73
N SER A 181 -13.87 -4.77 19.69
CA SER A 181 -14.19 -5.69 20.77
C SER A 181 -14.25 -7.16 20.36
N ALA A 182 -14.70 -7.47 19.15
CA ALA A 182 -14.86 -8.84 18.67
C ALA A 182 -14.79 -8.91 17.13
N ILE A 183 -14.53 -10.11 16.61
CA ILE A 183 -14.60 -10.42 15.17
C ILE A 183 -15.93 -11.16 14.93
N ASP A 184 -16.81 -10.55 14.15
CA ASP A 184 -18.12 -11.13 13.83
C ASP A 184 -18.07 -12.03 12.60
N ALA A 185 -17.27 -11.66 11.58
CA ALA A 185 -17.11 -12.47 10.38
C ALA A 185 -15.71 -12.37 9.79
N VAL A 186 -15.27 -13.47 9.19
CA VAL A 186 -14.04 -13.60 8.42
C VAL A 186 -14.38 -14.26 7.09
N VAL A 187 -14.05 -13.61 5.98
CA VAL A 187 -14.11 -14.20 4.65
C VAL A 187 -12.68 -14.41 4.16
N LEU A 188 -12.38 -15.57 3.65
CA LEU A 188 -11.13 -15.86 2.96
C LEU A 188 -11.42 -16.73 1.73
N SER A 189 -11.19 -16.17 0.55
CA SER A 189 -11.26 -16.90 -0.72
C SER A 189 -9.84 -17.02 -1.25
N THR A 190 -9.38 -18.25 -1.51
CA THR A 190 -8.04 -18.52 -2.02
C THR A 190 -8.12 -19.46 -3.22
N GLN A 191 -7.39 -19.11 -4.27
CA GLN A 191 -7.20 -19.96 -5.45
C GLN A 191 -6.44 -21.22 -5.04
N HIS A 192 -6.83 -22.36 -5.65
CA HIS A 192 -6.28 -23.69 -5.32
C HIS A 192 -6.29 -24.63 -6.51
N ASP A 193 -5.57 -25.73 -6.40
CA ASP A 193 -5.59 -26.82 -7.37
C ASP A 193 -6.95 -27.51 -7.47
N PRO A 194 -7.30 -28.06 -8.64
CA PRO A 194 -8.64 -28.64 -8.86
C PRO A 194 -8.92 -29.89 -8.03
N GLY A 195 -7.91 -30.63 -7.57
CA GLY A 195 -8.05 -31.88 -6.82
C GLY A 195 -8.35 -31.74 -5.33
N VAL A 196 -8.37 -30.54 -4.78
CA VAL A 196 -8.55 -30.32 -3.34
C VAL A 196 -10.01 -30.44 -2.93
N LYS A 197 -10.31 -31.26 -1.93
CA LYS A 197 -11.67 -31.38 -1.39
C LYS A 197 -12.01 -30.15 -0.52
N GLN A 198 -13.22 -29.63 -0.67
CA GLN A 198 -13.67 -28.44 0.05
C GLN A 198 -13.50 -28.55 1.58
N LYS A 199 -13.82 -29.72 2.17
CA LYS A 199 -13.67 -29.94 3.62
C LYS A 199 -12.24 -29.77 4.08
N ASP A 200 -11.28 -30.38 3.36
CA ASP A 200 -9.87 -30.37 3.70
C ASP A 200 -9.29 -28.95 3.50
N LEU A 201 -9.72 -28.25 2.44
CA LEU A 201 -9.37 -26.85 2.20
C LEU A 201 -9.82 -25.95 3.37
N VAL A 202 -11.08 -26.05 3.79
CA VAL A 202 -11.64 -25.22 4.86
C VAL A 202 -10.90 -25.44 6.18
N GLU A 203 -10.61 -26.69 6.53
CA GLU A 203 -9.87 -27.02 7.75
C GLU A 203 -8.45 -26.49 7.70
N ALA A 204 -7.72 -26.77 6.62
CA ALA A 204 -6.33 -26.36 6.45
C ALA A 204 -6.16 -24.84 6.43
N VAL A 205 -7.02 -24.11 5.72
CA VAL A 205 -7.01 -22.64 5.70
C VAL A 205 -7.28 -22.07 7.08
N ARG A 206 -8.20 -22.67 7.84
CA ARG A 206 -8.49 -22.23 9.21
C ARG A 206 -7.27 -22.40 10.13
N GLU A 207 -6.60 -23.55 10.06
CA GLU A 207 -5.47 -23.88 10.94
C GLU A 207 -4.20 -23.11 10.55
N GLU A 208 -3.84 -23.08 9.26
CA GLU A 208 -2.54 -22.59 8.80
C GLU A 208 -2.54 -21.06 8.46
N ILE A 209 -3.71 -20.50 8.18
CA ILE A 209 -3.82 -19.10 7.75
C ILE A 209 -4.59 -18.26 8.78
N ILE A 210 -5.79 -18.67 9.17
CA ILE A 210 -6.68 -17.82 9.97
C ILE A 210 -6.25 -17.78 11.43
N LYS A 211 -6.08 -18.93 12.08
CA LYS A 211 -5.72 -19.00 13.50
C LYS A 211 -4.40 -18.32 13.87
N PRO A 212 -3.32 -18.44 13.07
CA PRO A 212 -2.06 -17.77 13.38
C PRO A 212 -2.12 -16.23 13.31
N VAL A 213 -3.12 -15.68 12.62
CA VAL A 213 -3.24 -14.24 12.36
C VAL A 213 -4.21 -13.55 13.30
N LEU A 214 -5.38 -14.16 13.54
CA LEU A 214 -6.44 -13.49 14.26
C LEU A 214 -6.24 -13.55 15.77
N PRO A 215 -6.41 -12.42 16.50
CA PRO A 215 -6.33 -12.41 17.96
C PRO A 215 -7.39 -13.32 18.59
N ALA A 216 -6.97 -14.36 19.30
CA ALA A 216 -7.88 -15.33 19.93
C ALA A 216 -8.90 -14.66 20.86
N LYS A 217 -8.52 -13.57 21.55
CA LYS A 217 -9.38 -12.78 22.44
C LYS A 217 -10.56 -12.09 21.74
N TRP A 218 -10.50 -11.90 20.42
CA TRP A 218 -11.57 -11.29 19.63
C TRP A 218 -12.47 -12.33 18.93
N LEU A 219 -12.08 -13.61 18.94
CA LEU A 219 -12.89 -14.71 18.43
C LEU A 219 -13.89 -15.18 19.49
N HIS A 220 -15.13 -15.48 19.08
CA HIS A 220 -16.17 -15.98 19.95
C HIS A 220 -17.02 -17.07 19.26
N LYS A 221 -17.89 -17.75 19.99
CA LYS A 221 -18.72 -18.85 19.42
C LYS A 221 -19.61 -18.42 18.25
N GLY A 222 -19.94 -17.12 18.16
CA GLY A 222 -20.74 -16.54 17.06
C GLY A 222 -19.93 -16.05 15.87
N THR A 223 -18.58 -16.07 15.91
CA THR A 223 -17.74 -15.66 14.79
C THR A 223 -17.99 -16.55 13.56
N LYS A 224 -18.39 -15.96 12.45
CA LYS A 224 -18.68 -16.67 11.19
C LYS A 224 -17.43 -16.75 10.33
N PHE A 225 -17.13 -17.93 9.79
CA PHE A 225 -16.03 -18.15 8.86
C PHE A 225 -16.56 -18.57 7.49
N HIS A 226 -16.28 -17.77 6.47
CA HIS A 226 -16.64 -18.03 5.08
C HIS A 226 -15.36 -18.29 4.27
N ILE A 227 -15.01 -19.57 4.15
CA ILE A 227 -13.79 -19.99 3.45
C ILE A 227 -14.19 -20.61 2.12
N ASN A 228 -13.78 -20.03 0.99
CA ASN A 228 -14.21 -20.41 -0.35
C ASN A 228 -15.72 -20.73 -0.41
N PRO A 229 -16.61 -19.77 -0.08
CA PRO A 229 -18.03 -20.07 0.14
C PRO A 229 -18.75 -20.57 -1.13
N THR A 230 -18.18 -20.32 -2.31
CA THR A 230 -18.69 -20.82 -3.60
C THR A 230 -18.23 -22.25 -3.91
N GLY A 231 -17.38 -22.84 -3.06
CA GLY A 231 -16.87 -24.20 -3.17
C GLY A 231 -15.56 -24.28 -3.98
N LYS A 232 -15.51 -23.79 -5.19
CA LYS A 232 -14.30 -23.87 -6.05
C LYS A 232 -13.77 -22.49 -6.41
N PHE A 233 -12.42 -22.35 -6.32
CA PHE A 233 -11.71 -21.19 -6.83
C PHE A 233 -10.44 -21.67 -7.53
N VAL A 234 -10.59 -22.37 -8.64
CA VAL A 234 -9.51 -22.90 -9.46
C VAL A 234 -9.07 -21.88 -10.51
N ILE A 235 -10.02 -21.24 -11.18
CA ILE A 235 -9.75 -20.17 -12.14
C ILE A 235 -9.63 -18.86 -11.36
N GLY A 236 -8.45 -18.25 -11.37
CA GLY A 236 -8.14 -16.99 -10.68
C GLY A 236 -6.99 -16.26 -11.36
N GLY A 237 -6.52 -15.19 -10.71
CA GLY A 237 -5.50 -14.35 -11.26
C GLY A 237 -5.90 -13.67 -12.58
N PRO A 238 -4.95 -13.28 -13.44
CA PRO A 238 -5.21 -12.58 -14.71
C PRO A 238 -6.10 -13.33 -15.69
N VAL A 239 -6.24 -14.65 -15.56
CA VAL A 239 -7.18 -15.44 -16.36
C VAL A 239 -8.60 -15.22 -15.90
N GLY A 240 -8.85 -15.17 -14.59
CA GLY A 240 -10.17 -14.96 -14.01
C GLY A 240 -10.69 -13.55 -14.21
N ASP A 241 -9.84 -12.56 -13.99
CA ASP A 241 -10.21 -11.13 -14.04
C ASP A 241 -9.08 -10.29 -14.63
N CYS A 242 -9.42 -9.12 -15.18
CA CYS A 242 -8.47 -8.15 -15.68
C CYS A 242 -7.87 -7.36 -14.52
N GLY A 243 -6.54 -7.25 -14.47
CA GLY A 243 -5.83 -6.41 -13.52
C GLY A 243 -5.35 -5.10 -14.12
N LEU A 244 -5.48 -4.02 -13.36
CA LEU A 244 -4.96 -2.69 -13.73
C LEU A 244 -4.29 -2.04 -12.52
N THR A 245 -3.23 -1.29 -12.78
CA THR A 245 -2.57 -0.46 -11.78
C THR A 245 -3.54 0.55 -11.17
N GLY A 246 -3.50 0.70 -9.84
CA GLY A 246 -4.26 1.73 -9.14
C GLY A 246 -5.75 1.44 -8.95
N ARG A 247 -6.19 0.19 -9.07
CA ARG A 247 -7.60 -0.20 -8.84
C ARG A 247 -7.89 -0.74 -7.45
N LYS A 248 -6.92 -0.74 -6.53
CA LYS A 248 -7.07 -1.19 -5.14
C LYS A 248 -6.69 -0.10 -4.13
N ILE A 249 -7.01 1.16 -4.46
CA ILE A 249 -6.59 2.34 -3.68
C ILE A 249 -7.10 2.32 -2.22
N ILE A 250 -8.24 1.73 -1.96
CA ILE A 250 -8.81 1.60 -0.60
C ILE A 250 -8.11 0.48 0.17
N VAL A 251 -7.77 -0.64 -0.47
CA VAL A 251 -6.93 -1.70 0.09
C VAL A 251 -5.52 -1.18 0.38
N ASP A 252 -4.96 -0.36 -0.52
CA ASP A 252 -3.63 0.22 -0.38
C ASP A 252 -3.50 1.19 0.80
N THR A 253 -4.62 1.73 1.29
CA THR A 253 -4.68 2.75 2.33
C THR A 253 -5.32 2.22 3.63
N TYR A 254 -6.55 2.61 3.94
CA TYR A 254 -7.15 2.39 5.26
C TYR A 254 -8.39 1.50 5.26
N GLY A 255 -8.66 0.77 4.15
CA GLY A 255 -9.77 -0.18 4.05
C GLY A 255 -11.16 0.44 4.20
N GLY A 256 -11.32 1.71 3.84
CA GLY A 256 -12.58 2.44 3.94
C GLY A 256 -12.83 3.11 5.30
N TRP A 257 -11.92 2.97 6.27
CA TRP A 257 -12.07 3.59 7.60
C TRP A 257 -11.82 5.11 7.56
N ALA A 258 -10.87 5.57 6.76
CA ALA A 258 -10.56 6.98 6.55
C ALA A 258 -10.99 7.43 5.15
N ARG A 259 -11.09 8.75 4.96
CA ARG A 259 -11.32 9.37 3.66
C ARG A 259 -10.17 9.09 2.69
N HIS A 260 -10.43 9.22 1.40
CA HIS A 260 -9.44 9.04 0.33
C HIS A 260 -9.56 10.14 -0.72
N GLY A 261 -8.43 10.63 -1.22
CA GLY A 261 -8.40 11.69 -2.23
C GLY A 261 -8.62 11.21 -3.68
N GLY A 262 -8.59 9.88 -3.91
CA GLY A 262 -8.80 9.27 -5.23
C GLY A 262 -7.51 8.95 -5.99
N GLY A 263 -6.34 9.50 -5.61
CA GLY A 263 -5.07 9.25 -6.28
C GLY A 263 -4.52 7.84 -6.01
N ALA A 264 -4.12 7.13 -7.07
CA ALA A 264 -3.39 5.87 -6.97
C ALA A 264 -1.90 6.11 -6.73
N PHE A 265 -1.20 5.11 -6.16
CA PHE A 265 0.21 5.21 -5.78
C PHE A 265 1.15 4.50 -6.75
N SER A 266 0.91 3.21 -7.00
CA SER A 266 1.82 2.35 -7.77
C SER A 266 2.11 2.91 -9.15
N GLY A 267 3.37 2.79 -9.59
CA GLY A 267 3.84 3.29 -10.87
C GLY A 267 4.18 4.79 -10.92
N LYS A 268 3.86 5.55 -9.88
CA LYS A 268 4.15 6.99 -9.78
C LYS A 268 5.43 7.23 -9.00
N ASP A 269 6.37 8.00 -9.58
CA ASP A 269 7.54 8.49 -8.85
C ASP A 269 7.15 9.50 -7.76
N PRO A 270 8.00 9.73 -6.74
CA PRO A 270 7.62 10.54 -5.58
C PRO A 270 7.45 12.04 -5.85
N SER A 271 7.71 12.54 -7.06
CA SER A 271 7.34 13.91 -7.43
C SER A 271 5.82 14.08 -7.57
N LYS A 272 5.08 12.99 -7.76
CA LYS A 272 3.62 12.97 -7.80
C LYS A 272 3.06 13.02 -6.38
N VAL A 273 2.39 14.13 -6.06
CA VAL A 273 1.84 14.38 -4.72
C VAL A 273 0.76 13.37 -4.31
N ASP A 274 0.06 12.76 -5.26
CA ASP A 274 -0.86 11.63 -4.99
C ASP A 274 -0.21 10.57 -4.09
N ARG A 275 1.04 10.23 -4.37
CA ARG A 275 1.80 9.25 -3.61
C ARG A 275 2.55 9.89 -2.44
N SER A 276 3.42 10.84 -2.71
CA SER A 276 4.33 11.39 -1.70
C SER A 276 3.61 12.13 -0.59
N ALA A 277 2.57 12.92 -0.92
CA ALA A 277 1.81 13.64 0.10
C ALA A 277 0.86 12.74 0.89
N ALA A 278 0.34 11.65 0.31
CA ALA A 278 -0.39 10.65 1.08
C ALA A 278 0.53 9.96 2.10
N TYR A 279 1.77 9.65 1.72
CA TYR A 279 2.78 9.10 2.63
C TYR A 279 3.15 10.11 3.73
N ALA A 280 3.35 11.38 3.37
CA ALA A 280 3.62 12.43 4.34
C ALA A 280 2.45 12.65 5.31
N ALA A 281 1.21 12.68 4.82
CA ALA A 281 0.03 12.80 5.64
C ALA A 281 -0.12 11.61 6.61
N ARG A 282 0.21 10.37 6.16
CA ARG A 282 0.31 9.20 7.05
C ARG A 282 1.37 9.38 8.12
N TYR A 283 2.57 9.82 7.75
CA TYR A 283 3.66 10.08 8.69
C TYR A 283 3.25 11.10 9.77
N VAL A 284 2.62 12.18 9.36
CA VAL A 284 2.09 13.21 10.27
C VAL A 284 1.05 12.64 11.21
N ALA A 285 -0.01 12.00 10.68
CA ALA A 285 -1.09 11.44 11.49
C ALA A 285 -0.56 10.42 12.50
N LYS A 286 0.38 9.55 12.07
CA LYS A 286 1.00 8.55 12.93
C LYS A 286 1.80 9.16 14.07
N ASN A 287 2.59 10.22 13.80
CA ASN A 287 3.33 10.92 14.83
C ASN A 287 2.43 11.66 15.81
N VAL A 288 1.29 12.23 15.36
CA VAL A 288 0.29 12.86 16.24
C VAL A 288 -0.28 11.84 17.23
N VAL A 289 -0.68 10.66 16.76
CA VAL A 289 -1.22 9.59 17.62
C VAL A 289 -0.13 8.99 18.51
N ALA A 290 1.06 8.73 17.98
CA ALA A 290 2.20 8.21 18.75
C ALA A 290 2.66 9.19 19.85
N ALA A 291 2.55 10.50 19.61
CA ALA A 291 2.80 11.53 20.63
C ALA A 291 1.72 11.54 21.73
N GLY A 292 0.63 10.82 21.57
CA GLY A 292 -0.49 10.80 22.51
C GLY A 292 -1.37 12.05 22.46
N LEU A 293 -1.28 12.86 21.38
CA LEU A 293 -2.12 14.06 21.22
C LEU A 293 -3.58 13.71 20.93
N ALA A 294 -3.85 12.55 20.35
CA ALA A 294 -5.17 12.01 20.10
C ALA A 294 -5.13 10.47 20.00
N ASP A 295 -6.26 9.80 20.20
CA ASP A 295 -6.36 8.34 19.99
C ASP A 295 -6.48 7.99 18.49
N ARG A 296 -6.98 8.94 17.68
CA ARG A 296 -7.06 8.85 16.23
C ARG A 296 -6.94 10.23 15.60
N CYS A 297 -6.30 10.27 14.45
CA CYS A 297 -6.06 11.51 13.72
C CYS A 297 -6.17 11.28 12.23
N GLU A 298 -6.93 12.13 11.54
CA GLU A 298 -6.98 12.25 10.11
C GLU A 298 -6.40 13.60 9.70
N VAL A 299 -5.51 13.61 8.72
CA VAL A 299 -4.90 14.80 8.15
C VAL A 299 -5.23 14.86 6.67
N GLN A 300 -5.84 15.95 6.23
CA GLN A 300 -5.99 16.27 4.82
C GLN A 300 -4.93 17.28 4.43
N VAL A 301 -4.31 17.09 3.26
CA VAL A 301 -3.44 18.05 2.60
C VAL A 301 -3.86 18.21 1.16
N SER A 302 -3.82 19.43 0.63
CA SER A 302 -4.19 19.70 -0.77
C SER A 302 -3.20 20.62 -1.46
N TYR A 303 -3.11 20.49 -2.79
CA TYR A 303 -2.18 21.22 -3.64
C TYR A 303 -2.86 21.77 -4.87
N ALA A 304 -2.28 22.86 -5.40
CA ALA A 304 -2.54 23.36 -6.75
C ALA A 304 -1.33 23.07 -7.64
N ILE A 305 -1.60 22.77 -8.92
CA ILE A 305 -0.52 22.51 -9.89
C ILE A 305 0.46 23.67 -9.95
N GLY A 306 1.75 23.37 -9.95
CA GLY A 306 2.82 24.38 -10.05
C GLY A 306 3.06 25.20 -8.78
N VAL A 307 2.31 24.97 -7.69
CA VAL A 307 2.45 25.67 -6.42
C VAL A 307 3.15 24.76 -5.41
N ALA A 308 4.17 25.26 -4.69
CA ALA A 308 4.92 24.49 -3.71
C ALA A 308 4.18 24.39 -2.38
N GLU A 309 3.61 25.47 -1.89
CA GLU A 309 2.90 25.45 -0.60
C GLU A 309 1.56 24.72 -0.70
N PRO A 310 1.23 23.85 0.25
CA PRO A 310 -0.10 23.26 0.34
C PRO A 310 -1.19 24.34 0.36
N THR A 311 -2.25 24.15 -0.43
CA THR A 311 -3.39 25.08 -0.43
C THR A 311 -4.22 24.97 0.84
N SER A 312 -4.24 23.80 1.48
CA SER A 312 -4.82 23.59 2.79
C SER A 312 -4.17 22.45 3.55
N ILE A 313 -4.18 22.54 4.88
CA ILE A 313 -3.92 21.45 5.81
C ILE A 313 -5.09 21.45 6.79
N SER A 314 -5.75 20.32 6.96
CA SER A 314 -6.88 20.17 7.88
C SER A 314 -6.68 18.94 8.75
N VAL A 315 -7.05 19.04 10.01
CA VAL A 315 -6.91 18.00 11.02
C VAL A 315 -8.26 17.67 11.62
N THR A 316 -8.50 16.39 11.86
CA THR A 316 -9.68 15.90 12.58
C THR A 316 -9.27 14.81 13.56
N THR A 317 -9.47 15.02 14.85
CA THR A 317 -9.20 14.01 15.89
C THR A 317 -10.46 13.26 16.33
N PHE A 318 -11.60 13.53 15.71
CA PHE A 318 -12.90 12.87 16.01
C PHE A 318 -13.30 12.96 17.50
N GLY A 319 -12.97 14.06 18.16
CA GLY A 319 -13.24 14.29 19.57
C GLY A 319 -12.31 13.50 20.53
N THR A 320 -11.24 12.88 20.03
CA THR A 320 -10.27 12.17 20.87
C THR A 320 -9.01 12.99 21.21
N GLY A 321 -8.94 14.24 20.70
CA GLY A 321 -7.82 15.14 20.92
C GLY A 321 -7.65 15.54 22.38
N LYS A 322 -6.41 15.51 22.87
CA LYS A 322 -6.02 16.04 24.19
C LYS A 322 -5.69 17.54 24.14
N VAL A 323 -5.52 18.05 22.95
CA VAL A 323 -5.51 19.47 22.59
C VAL A 323 -6.45 19.64 21.40
N ASP A 324 -6.90 20.88 21.13
CA ASP A 324 -7.81 21.14 20.02
C ASP A 324 -7.14 20.91 18.64
N ASP A 325 -7.96 20.63 17.63
CA ASP A 325 -7.49 20.32 16.27
C ASP A 325 -6.71 21.49 15.66
N ALA A 326 -7.06 22.73 15.98
CA ALA A 326 -6.36 23.93 15.50
C ALA A 326 -4.94 24.05 16.09
N THR A 327 -4.76 23.62 17.33
CA THR A 327 -3.43 23.54 17.97
C THR A 327 -2.58 22.46 17.29
N ILE A 328 -3.17 21.29 17.00
CA ILE A 328 -2.46 20.21 16.26
C ILE A 328 -2.07 20.70 14.86
N GLU A 329 -2.96 21.40 14.15
CA GLU A 329 -2.65 21.95 12.82
C GLU A 329 -1.45 22.92 12.86
N LYS A 330 -1.38 23.81 13.86
CA LYS A 330 -0.24 24.72 14.06
C LYS A 330 1.06 23.94 14.31
N LEU A 331 1.01 22.88 15.11
CA LEU A 331 2.17 22.02 15.34
C LEU A 331 2.61 21.32 14.04
N ILE A 332 1.69 20.81 13.24
CA ILE A 332 1.99 20.20 11.95
C ILE A 332 2.71 21.19 11.05
N ARG A 333 2.19 22.39 10.87
CA ARG A 333 2.82 23.43 10.02
C ARG A 333 4.23 23.81 10.50
N ARG A 334 4.50 23.69 11.77
CA ARG A 334 5.79 24.05 12.37
C ARG A 334 6.83 22.94 12.25
N HIS A 335 6.42 21.66 12.34
CA HIS A 335 7.33 20.54 12.51
C HIS A 335 7.47 19.65 11.25
N PHE A 336 6.64 19.86 10.22
CA PHE A 336 6.66 19.09 8.99
C PHE A 336 6.67 19.99 7.77
N ASP A 337 7.62 19.78 6.88
CA ASP A 337 7.64 20.45 5.57
C ASP A 337 6.82 19.63 4.59
N LEU A 338 5.60 20.09 4.32
CA LEU A 338 4.66 19.43 3.42
C LEU A 338 4.70 19.97 1.98
N ARG A 339 5.69 20.79 1.64
CA ARG A 339 5.97 21.14 0.24
C ARG A 339 6.48 19.90 -0.50
N PRO A 340 6.23 19.73 -1.81
CA PRO A 340 6.65 18.55 -2.56
C PRO A 340 8.13 18.19 -2.35
N TYR A 341 9.04 19.16 -2.48
CA TYR A 341 10.47 18.94 -2.22
C TYR A 341 10.77 18.58 -0.76
N GLY A 342 10.12 19.27 0.19
CA GLY A 342 10.26 19.00 1.62
C GLY A 342 9.87 17.57 1.98
N ILE A 343 8.81 17.05 1.39
CA ILE A 343 8.37 15.66 1.58
C ILE A 343 9.44 14.68 1.07
N LEU A 344 9.99 14.91 -0.12
CA LEU A 344 11.04 14.03 -0.68
C LEU A 344 12.25 13.94 0.25
N GLN A 345 12.66 15.06 0.83
CA GLN A 345 13.79 15.10 1.77
C GLN A 345 13.44 14.50 3.13
N MET A 346 12.29 14.87 3.70
CA MET A 346 11.85 14.42 5.02
C MET A 346 11.69 12.89 5.09
N LEU A 347 11.20 12.29 4.03
CA LEU A 347 10.91 10.84 3.96
C LEU A 347 11.93 10.04 3.14
N ASP A 348 12.93 10.71 2.55
CA ASP A 348 13.99 10.11 1.72
C ASP A 348 13.42 9.20 0.62
N LEU A 349 12.52 9.76 -0.21
CA LEU A 349 11.70 8.98 -1.14
C LEU A 349 12.34 8.68 -2.49
N VAL A 350 13.52 9.25 -2.81
CA VAL A 350 14.13 9.10 -4.15
C VAL A 350 15.00 7.85 -4.29
N HIS A 351 14.51 6.72 -3.76
CA HIS A 351 15.19 5.43 -3.75
C HIS A 351 14.27 4.29 -4.24
N PRO A 352 14.83 3.17 -4.73
CA PRO A 352 14.03 2.01 -5.19
C PRO A 352 13.49 1.24 -3.98
N MET A 353 12.32 1.63 -3.48
CA MET A 353 11.66 1.02 -2.33
C MET A 353 10.19 0.66 -2.59
N TYR A 354 9.69 0.93 -3.79
CA TYR A 354 8.25 0.99 -4.08
C TYR A 354 7.61 -0.36 -4.40
N GLN A 355 8.31 -1.28 -5.08
CA GLN A 355 7.79 -2.62 -5.34
C GLN A 355 7.35 -3.33 -4.04
N ARG A 356 8.04 -3.09 -2.92
CA ARG A 356 7.70 -3.64 -1.61
C ARG A 356 6.37 -3.11 -1.04
N THR A 357 5.90 -1.98 -1.53
CA THR A 357 4.65 -1.36 -1.08
C THR A 357 3.44 -1.88 -1.84
N ALA A 358 3.64 -2.45 -3.01
CA ALA A 358 2.59 -2.77 -3.98
C ALA A 358 1.66 -3.91 -3.56
N ALA A 359 1.92 -4.61 -2.46
CA ALA A 359 1.05 -5.62 -1.88
C ALA A 359 0.95 -5.49 -0.36
N TYR A 360 -0.19 -5.89 0.21
CA TYR A 360 -0.46 -5.92 1.67
C TYR A 360 -0.51 -4.54 2.34
N GLY A 361 -0.88 -3.50 1.59
CA GLY A 361 -1.04 -2.11 2.02
C GLY A 361 0.26 -1.32 2.05
N HIS A 362 0.17 -0.04 1.72
CA HIS A 362 1.28 0.91 1.77
C HIS A 362 1.54 1.42 3.20
N PHE A 363 0.57 1.26 4.09
CA PHE A 363 0.62 1.72 5.48
C PHE A 363 0.55 0.56 6.48
N GLY A 364 0.96 0.84 7.74
CA GLY A 364 0.98 -0.15 8.80
C GLY A 364 2.14 -1.14 8.70
N ARG A 365 3.18 -0.79 7.96
CA ARG A 365 4.41 -1.59 7.80
C ARG A 365 5.47 -1.16 8.81
N LYS A 366 6.55 -1.92 8.91
CA LYS A 366 7.73 -1.52 9.69
C LYS A 366 8.77 -0.91 8.76
N PRO A 367 9.43 0.20 9.14
CA PRO A 367 10.62 0.67 8.43
C PRO A 367 11.65 -0.44 8.30
N VAL A 368 12.24 -0.58 7.12
CA VAL A 368 13.24 -1.62 6.80
C VAL A 368 14.35 -1.00 5.99
N ASP A 369 15.58 -1.20 6.44
CA ASP A 369 16.75 -0.80 5.66
C ASP A 369 16.92 -1.71 4.45
N ILE A 370 17.17 -1.11 3.31
CA ILE A 370 17.38 -1.76 2.02
C ILE A 370 18.73 -1.36 1.45
N SER A 371 19.32 -2.26 0.69
CA SER A 371 20.54 -2.00 -0.08
C SER A 371 20.29 -2.28 -1.55
N TYR A 372 20.84 -1.46 -2.43
CA TYR A 372 20.75 -1.62 -3.87
C TYR A 372 22.00 -1.09 -4.55
N THR A 373 22.25 -1.52 -5.78
CA THR A 373 23.36 -1.02 -6.61
C THR A 373 22.84 0.08 -7.51
N ASP A 374 23.46 1.26 -7.48
CA ASP A 374 23.07 2.37 -8.35
C ASP A 374 23.62 2.21 -9.78
N GLY A 375 23.22 3.13 -10.68
CA GLY A 375 23.64 3.12 -12.08
C GLY A 375 25.15 3.27 -12.31
N ALA A 376 25.90 3.70 -11.31
CA ALA A 376 27.37 3.75 -11.33
C ALA A 376 28.05 2.49 -10.73
N GLY A 377 27.27 1.47 -10.37
CA GLY A 377 27.76 0.24 -9.74
C GLY A 377 28.06 0.37 -8.25
N LYS A 378 27.70 1.49 -7.60
CA LYS A 378 27.98 1.72 -6.17
C LYS A 378 26.82 1.21 -5.31
N GLN A 379 27.18 0.57 -4.18
CA GLN A 379 26.19 0.18 -3.17
C GLN A 379 25.61 1.42 -2.46
N GLN A 380 24.32 1.46 -2.39
CA GLN A 380 23.52 2.49 -1.72
C GLN A 380 22.61 1.85 -0.68
N THR A 381 22.26 2.62 0.35
CA THR A 381 21.31 2.21 1.38
C THR A 381 20.18 3.24 1.50
N ALA A 382 19.00 2.79 1.85
CA ALA A 382 17.84 3.64 2.14
C ALA A 382 16.91 2.92 3.13
N THR A 383 15.95 3.64 3.71
CA THR A 383 14.94 3.03 4.57
C THR A 383 13.59 2.98 3.84
N ALA A 384 13.14 1.81 3.46
CA ALA A 384 11.78 1.60 2.94
C ALA A 384 10.75 1.80 4.07
N PHE A 385 9.54 2.26 3.72
CA PHE A 385 8.48 2.63 4.67
C PHE A 385 8.90 3.70 5.68
N SER A 386 9.73 4.65 5.27
CA SER A 386 10.21 5.76 6.13
C SER A 386 9.08 6.58 6.75
N TRP A 387 7.92 6.67 6.07
CA TRP A 387 6.70 7.31 6.57
C TRP A 387 6.02 6.57 7.73
N GLU A 388 6.52 5.43 8.11
CA GLU A 388 6.06 4.68 9.30
C GLU A 388 6.91 4.95 10.55
N LYS A 389 7.93 5.82 10.48
CA LYS A 389 8.69 6.26 11.65
C LYS A 389 7.82 7.12 12.57
N THR A 390 8.12 7.08 13.87
CA THR A 390 7.48 7.90 14.92
C THR A 390 8.48 8.82 15.62
N ASP A 391 9.51 9.20 14.92
CA ASP A 391 10.66 9.98 15.39
C ASP A 391 10.32 11.44 15.74
N LYS A 392 9.16 11.95 15.29
CA LYS A 392 8.65 13.27 15.65
C LYS A 392 7.71 13.26 16.87
N ALA A 393 7.34 12.09 17.38
CA ALA A 393 6.33 11.98 18.43
C ALA A 393 6.74 12.72 19.74
N GLU A 394 7.98 12.54 20.18
CA GLU A 394 8.48 13.19 21.41
C GLU A 394 8.57 14.73 21.26
N GLU A 395 8.99 15.20 20.10
CA GLU A 395 9.04 16.64 19.77
C GLU A 395 7.65 17.25 19.80
N LEU A 396 6.66 16.58 19.20
CA LEU A 396 5.26 17.02 19.20
C LEU A 396 4.66 17.03 20.60
N ARG A 397 4.92 16.00 21.42
CA ARG A 397 4.45 15.92 22.82
C ARG A 397 4.95 17.10 23.63
N LYS A 398 6.26 17.42 23.54
CA LYS A 398 6.87 18.57 24.23
C LYS A 398 6.29 19.89 23.74
N ALA A 399 6.13 20.06 22.43
CA ALA A 399 5.58 21.29 21.85
C ALA A 399 4.11 21.52 22.23
N ALA A 400 3.34 20.44 22.39
CA ALA A 400 1.96 20.47 22.89
C ALA A 400 1.86 20.64 24.41
N LYS A 401 3.00 20.66 25.16
CA LYS A 401 3.05 20.72 26.62
C LYS A 401 2.27 19.59 27.33
N LEU A 402 2.16 18.42 26.68
CA LEU A 402 1.59 17.23 27.31
C LEU A 402 2.62 16.62 28.27
N LYS A 403 2.18 16.38 29.52
CA LYS A 403 2.98 15.70 30.56
C LYS A 403 3.11 14.21 30.28
#